data_a500202e9ac025c4237d31b0d6a437db
#
_entry.id   a500202e9ac025c4237d31b0d6a437db
#
_cell.length_a   1.000
_cell.length_b   1.000
_cell.length_c   1.000
_cell.angle_alpha   90.00
_cell.angle_beta   90.00
_cell.angle_gamma   90.00
#
_symmetry.space_group_name_H-M   'P 1'
#
loop_
_entity.id
_entity.type
_entity.pdbx_description
1 polymer ?
#
loop_
_entity_poly.entity_id
_entity_poly.type
_entity_poly.pdbx_seq_one_letter_code
_entity_poly.pdbx_strand_id
1 'polypeptide(L)'
;MTGSELDRRLVSAVLSGDTDAVRDLLHEGADPNAPDPERGLPVLCAAVAAYDESVAEALMDGGADPDRELPDGSTPLRRALDSGSPTVFESVLGKDPLLRLPEQERERLLARAQSWYETGPVEGLRRRTGARGPAVSVRVTDGDYDWVDQYALGGLVVRAGHGAILTSLEWSFRIPTPVDQLIDRAVRIPDEEHVDWSAVWLTLTRRHCEEVLSATLAQRDHPDPRHRRFVADYLRARGIIACDSPSAERESGILAEWATQETDGAVLAKVLEAFAEYEHPGMEATGLRHAAHPDPRVRLCAAAVLDASKEARSPEARAALLTLLGDSDARVRLEACRAGLRDDALLAPAAEELVRLAEGPYEELRGGVAEALASSRDRTPAVADALAALLADGNRLVRLEAAYGLALRDDPRTGEAIERVGPLGVGFEHDHRVNALWDWNRDNDRPWRLSVGAGDA
;
A
#
# COMPACT_ATOMS: atom_id res chain seq x y z
N MET A 1 20.57 -18.95 31.90
CA MET A 1 21.09 -17.55 31.88
C MET A 1 20.43 -16.78 33.02
N THR A 2 21.07 -15.78 33.60
CA THR A 2 20.43 -14.90 34.59
C THR A 2 19.50 -13.92 33.88
N GLY A 3 18.41 -13.46 34.52
CA GLY A 3 17.47 -12.49 33.92
C GLY A 3 18.18 -11.25 33.38
N SER A 4 19.14 -10.69 34.10
CA SER A 4 19.94 -9.54 33.67
C SER A 4 20.77 -9.78 32.39
N GLU A 5 21.11 -11.02 32.03
CA GLU A 5 21.80 -11.33 30.78
C GLU A 5 20.82 -11.36 29.61
N LEU A 6 19.63 -11.94 29.81
CA LEU A 6 18.55 -11.92 28.81
C LEU A 6 18.12 -10.50 28.51
N ASP A 7 17.95 -9.66 29.54
CA ASP A 7 17.54 -8.26 29.38
C ASP A 7 18.57 -7.45 28.57
N ARG A 8 19.88 -7.66 28.81
CA ARG A 8 20.92 -7.00 28.00
C ARG A 8 20.91 -7.42 26.53
N ARG A 9 20.66 -8.70 26.26
CA ARG A 9 20.50 -9.21 24.89
C ARG A 9 19.25 -8.64 24.24
N LEU A 10 18.12 -8.56 24.98
CA LEU A 10 16.89 -7.93 24.50
C LEU A 10 17.13 -6.46 24.11
N VAL A 11 17.79 -5.68 24.97
CA VAL A 11 18.16 -4.29 24.65
C VAL A 11 18.99 -4.22 23.35
N SER A 12 19.98 -5.10 23.20
CA SER A 12 20.81 -5.15 21.99
C SER A 12 20.00 -5.49 20.74
N ALA A 13 19.11 -6.48 20.82
CA ALA A 13 18.24 -6.89 19.71
C ALA A 13 17.28 -5.75 19.29
N VAL A 14 16.68 -5.07 20.27
CA VAL A 14 15.81 -3.90 20.00
C VAL A 14 16.59 -2.76 19.32
N LEU A 15 17.80 -2.46 19.79
CA LEU A 15 18.62 -1.39 19.20
C LEU A 15 19.14 -1.74 17.80
N SER A 16 19.26 -3.02 17.45
CA SER A 16 19.63 -3.48 16.11
C SER A 16 18.43 -3.70 15.17
N GLY A 17 17.18 -3.62 15.66
CA GLY A 17 15.96 -3.88 14.87
C GLY A 17 15.76 -5.36 14.54
N ASP A 18 16.37 -6.28 15.30
CA ASP A 18 16.25 -7.73 15.09
C ASP A 18 14.99 -8.26 15.78
N THR A 19 13.86 -8.18 15.07
CA THR A 19 12.54 -8.55 15.58
C THR A 19 12.45 -10.03 15.96
N ASP A 20 13.11 -10.92 15.23
CA ASP A 20 13.08 -12.35 15.54
C ASP A 20 13.84 -12.65 16.82
N ALA A 21 15.04 -12.06 17.00
CA ALA A 21 15.77 -12.15 18.25
C ALA A 21 14.99 -11.54 19.43
N VAL A 22 14.25 -10.44 19.21
CA VAL A 22 13.36 -9.86 20.24
C VAL A 22 12.29 -10.85 20.67
N ARG A 23 11.58 -11.48 19.72
CA ARG A 23 10.55 -12.48 20.01
C ARG A 23 11.13 -13.68 20.76
N ASP A 24 12.26 -14.21 20.32
CA ASP A 24 12.91 -15.36 20.95
C ASP A 24 13.32 -15.05 22.41
N LEU A 25 13.94 -13.89 22.64
CA LEU A 25 14.37 -13.48 23.97
C LEU A 25 13.19 -13.24 24.93
N LEU A 26 12.08 -12.68 24.44
CA LEU A 26 10.85 -12.54 25.23
C LEU A 26 10.27 -13.92 25.62
N HIS A 27 10.29 -14.90 24.69
CA HIS A 27 9.88 -16.28 24.97
C HIS A 27 10.83 -16.96 25.97
N GLU A 28 12.13 -16.64 25.97
CA GLU A 28 13.11 -17.11 26.96
C GLU A 28 12.93 -16.44 28.35
N GLY A 29 12.05 -15.43 28.47
CA GLY A 29 11.70 -14.75 29.72
C GLY A 29 12.50 -13.48 30.00
N ALA A 30 13.01 -12.79 28.98
CA ALA A 30 13.53 -11.43 29.12
C ALA A 30 12.42 -10.46 29.56
N ASP A 31 12.76 -9.43 30.33
CA ASP A 31 11.80 -8.40 30.76
C ASP A 31 11.48 -7.44 29.60
N PRO A 32 10.25 -7.40 29.06
CA PRO A 32 9.86 -6.48 27.99
C PRO A 32 9.96 -5.00 28.41
N ASN A 33 10.07 -4.73 29.71
CA ASN A 33 10.24 -3.38 30.28
C ASN A 33 11.69 -3.08 30.68
N ALA A 34 12.64 -3.92 30.25
CA ALA A 34 14.06 -3.72 30.55
C ALA A 34 14.50 -2.29 30.16
N PRO A 35 15.25 -1.60 31.03
CA PRO A 35 15.73 -0.27 30.73
C PRO A 35 16.94 -0.31 29.78
N ASP A 36 16.95 0.56 28.79
CA ASP A 36 18.15 0.89 28.01
C ASP A 36 19.22 1.45 28.99
N PRO A 37 20.40 0.83 29.10
CA PRO A 37 21.41 1.25 30.08
C PRO A 37 21.99 2.64 29.82
N GLU A 38 21.92 3.15 28.60
CA GLU A 38 22.43 4.50 28.25
C GLU A 38 21.42 5.60 28.61
N ARG A 39 20.14 5.33 28.41
CA ARG A 39 19.06 6.35 28.56
C ARG A 39 18.22 6.14 29.82
N GLY A 40 18.25 4.96 30.43
CA GLY A 40 17.44 4.60 31.59
C GLY A 40 15.94 4.50 31.28
N LEU A 41 15.56 4.40 30.00
CA LEU A 41 14.18 4.32 29.52
C LEU A 41 13.83 2.88 29.14
N PRO A 42 12.55 2.45 29.26
CA PRO A 42 12.13 1.15 28.74
C PRO A 42 12.51 0.98 27.27
N VAL A 43 12.88 -0.23 26.87
CA VAL A 43 13.29 -0.55 25.49
C VAL A 43 12.19 -0.23 24.46
N LEU A 44 10.92 -0.25 24.84
CA LEU A 44 9.82 0.20 24.00
C LEU A 44 10.00 1.66 23.51
N CYS A 45 10.60 2.53 24.35
CA CYS A 45 10.92 3.89 23.91
C CYS A 45 12.02 3.95 22.83
N ALA A 46 12.91 2.95 22.78
CA ALA A 46 13.91 2.86 21.73
C ALA A 46 13.27 2.42 20.40
N ALA A 47 12.39 1.42 20.40
CA ALA A 47 11.61 1.02 19.24
C ALA A 47 10.78 2.20 18.67
N VAL A 48 10.09 2.95 19.54
CA VAL A 48 9.35 4.17 19.15
C VAL A 48 10.25 5.20 18.51
N ALA A 49 11.43 5.45 19.07
CA ALA A 49 12.38 6.45 18.54
C ALA A 49 13.02 6.02 17.22
N ALA A 50 13.13 4.71 16.97
CA ALA A 50 13.61 4.14 15.71
C ALA A 50 12.51 4.05 14.63
N TYR A 51 11.25 4.33 14.96
CA TYR A 51 10.09 4.07 14.09
C TYR A 51 9.96 2.59 13.67
N ASP A 52 10.36 1.68 14.55
CA ASP A 52 10.34 0.25 14.31
C ASP A 52 9.03 -0.36 14.85
N GLU A 53 8.07 -0.49 13.94
CA GLU A 53 6.74 -1.05 14.22
C GLU A 53 6.83 -2.50 14.68
N SER A 54 7.59 -3.34 13.96
CA SER A 54 7.69 -4.77 14.20
C SER A 54 8.29 -5.10 15.57
N VAL A 55 9.32 -4.36 15.96
CA VAL A 55 9.93 -4.46 17.29
C VAL A 55 8.99 -3.93 18.38
N ALA A 56 8.28 -2.80 18.12
CA ALA A 56 7.29 -2.28 19.07
C ALA A 56 6.15 -3.27 19.30
N GLU A 57 5.61 -3.88 18.25
CA GLU A 57 4.58 -4.91 18.32
C GLU A 57 5.06 -6.14 19.12
N ALA A 58 6.25 -6.65 18.81
CA ALA A 58 6.83 -7.79 19.52
C ALA A 58 6.99 -7.51 21.03
N LEU A 59 7.42 -6.31 21.40
CA LEU A 59 7.53 -5.88 22.79
C LEU A 59 6.15 -5.79 23.48
N MET A 60 5.15 -5.24 22.80
CA MET A 60 3.78 -5.14 23.30
C MET A 60 3.13 -6.51 23.49
N ASP A 61 3.30 -7.43 22.55
CA ASP A 61 2.83 -8.81 22.68
C ASP A 61 3.57 -9.56 23.81
N GLY A 62 4.83 -9.20 24.06
CA GLY A 62 5.62 -9.68 25.19
C GLY A 62 5.23 -9.08 26.56
N GLY A 63 4.30 -8.11 26.60
CA GLY A 63 3.79 -7.50 27.82
C GLY A 63 4.53 -6.23 28.25
N ALA A 64 5.14 -5.48 27.32
CA ALA A 64 5.65 -4.15 27.61
C ALA A 64 4.53 -3.22 28.08
N ASP A 65 4.84 -2.34 29.05
CA ASP A 65 3.89 -1.40 29.63
C ASP A 65 3.97 -0.03 28.89
N PRO A 66 3.00 0.28 28.00
CA PRO A 66 2.98 1.52 27.25
C PRO A 66 2.59 2.75 28.09
N ASP A 67 2.02 2.54 29.27
CA ASP A 67 1.50 3.59 30.15
C ASP A 67 2.44 3.92 31.31
N ARG A 68 3.57 3.22 31.40
CA ARG A 68 4.58 3.45 32.44
C ARG A 68 5.03 4.90 32.43
N GLU A 69 4.87 5.60 33.57
CA GLU A 69 5.36 6.98 33.73
C GLU A 69 6.89 7.01 33.70
N LEU A 70 7.42 7.88 32.86
CA LEU A 70 8.85 8.10 32.66
C LEU A 70 9.34 9.29 33.53
N PRO A 71 10.66 9.43 33.76
CA PRO A 71 11.21 10.50 34.58
C PRO A 71 10.83 11.93 34.16
N ASP A 72 10.49 12.13 32.89
CA ASP A 72 10.03 13.41 32.31
C ASP A 72 8.51 13.59 32.37
N GLY A 73 7.78 12.71 33.01
CA GLY A 73 6.32 12.71 33.10
C GLY A 73 5.60 12.28 31.82
N SER A 74 6.33 11.82 30.79
CA SER A 74 5.74 11.22 29.60
C SER A 74 5.49 9.71 29.82
N THR A 75 4.90 9.03 28.82
CA THR A 75 4.79 7.58 28.76
C THR A 75 5.26 7.09 27.39
N PRO A 76 5.63 5.80 27.20
CA PRO A 76 5.92 5.25 25.89
C PRO A 76 4.79 5.52 24.87
N LEU A 77 3.52 5.39 25.27
CA LEU A 77 2.36 5.69 24.43
C LEU A 77 2.30 7.17 24.00
N ARG A 78 2.55 8.10 24.93
CA ARG A 78 2.58 9.54 24.59
C ARG A 78 3.75 9.88 23.68
N ARG A 79 4.90 9.19 23.81
CA ARG A 79 6.04 9.34 22.90
C ARG A 79 5.74 8.81 21.52
N ALA A 80 5.05 7.67 21.43
CA ALA A 80 4.58 7.11 20.16
C ALA A 80 3.61 8.07 19.46
N LEU A 81 2.65 8.68 20.19
CA LEU A 81 1.79 9.73 19.63
C LEU A 81 2.61 10.91 19.10
N ASP A 82 3.57 11.40 19.89
CA ASP A 82 4.40 12.55 19.51
C ASP A 82 5.34 12.29 18.35
N SER A 83 5.67 11.02 18.07
CA SER A 83 6.48 10.62 16.94
C SER A 83 5.79 10.90 15.60
N GLY A 84 4.44 10.87 15.60
CA GLY A 84 3.62 11.11 14.42
C GLY A 84 3.63 9.96 13.41
N SER A 85 4.09 8.77 13.79
CA SER A 85 3.98 7.54 13.01
C SER A 85 2.71 6.79 13.42
N PRO A 86 1.69 6.67 12.57
CA PRO A 86 0.47 5.93 12.87
C PRO A 86 0.73 4.46 13.18
N THR A 87 1.58 3.78 12.41
CA THR A 87 1.84 2.34 12.60
C THR A 87 2.49 2.04 13.94
N VAL A 88 3.54 2.79 14.29
CA VAL A 88 4.19 2.66 15.61
C VAL A 88 3.24 3.05 16.75
N PHE A 89 2.42 4.10 16.53
CA PHE A 89 1.43 4.51 17.52
C PHE A 89 0.38 3.42 17.76
N GLU A 90 -0.15 2.79 16.71
CA GLU A 90 -1.15 1.73 16.82
C GLU A 90 -0.59 0.49 17.50
N SER A 91 0.65 0.09 17.20
CA SER A 91 1.34 -1.00 17.88
C SER A 91 1.46 -0.74 19.38
N VAL A 92 1.86 0.48 19.80
CA VAL A 92 2.00 0.88 21.21
C VAL A 92 0.64 1.14 21.88
N LEU A 93 -0.36 1.63 21.15
CA LEU A 93 -1.73 1.76 21.67
C LEU A 93 -2.29 0.39 22.11
N GLY A 94 -1.97 -0.65 21.35
CA GLY A 94 -2.26 -2.04 21.70
C GLY A 94 -3.76 -2.37 21.73
N LYS A 95 -4.08 -3.51 22.30
CA LYS A 95 -5.44 -4.07 22.35
C LYS A 95 -6.29 -3.38 23.41
N ASP A 96 -7.59 -3.18 23.10
CA ASP A 96 -8.62 -2.67 24.02
C ASP A 96 -8.25 -1.37 24.79
N PRO A 97 -7.74 -0.32 24.13
CA PRO A 97 -7.32 0.90 24.82
C PRO A 97 -8.47 1.61 25.55
N LEU A 98 -9.72 1.40 25.11
CA LEU A 98 -10.91 1.93 25.76
C LEU A 98 -11.10 1.36 27.19
N LEU A 99 -10.74 0.09 27.40
CA LEU A 99 -10.82 -0.56 28.71
C LEU A 99 -9.59 -0.29 29.57
N ARG A 100 -8.41 -0.21 28.97
CA ARG A 100 -7.13 -0.04 29.65
C ARG A 100 -6.91 1.37 30.18
N LEU A 101 -7.28 2.40 29.37
CA LEU A 101 -6.98 3.79 29.68
C LEU A 101 -8.11 4.45 30.47
N PRO A 102 -7.81 5.16 31.57
CA PRO A 102 -8.77 6.02 32.27
C PRO A 102 -9.30 7.12 31.34
N GLU A 103 -10.54 7.60 31.59
CA GLU A 103 -11.19 8.64 30.78
C GLU A 103 -10.30 9.90 30.64
N GLN A 104 -9.74 10.37 31.72
CA GLN A 104 -8.86 11.55 31.73
C GLN A 104 -7.63 11.37 30.84
N GLU A 105 -7.08 10.16 30.74
CA GLU A 105 -5.92 9.88 29.87
C GLU A 105 -6.33 9.83 28.41
N ARG A 106 -7.49 9.24 28.11
CA ARG A 106 -8.07 9.26 26.74
C ARG A 106 -8.30 10.69 26.25
N GLU A 107 -8.85 11.56 27.11
CA GLU A 107 -9.04 13.01 26.80
C GLU A 107 -7.70 13.70 26.54
N ARG A 108 -6.68 13.40 27.33
CA ARG A 108 -5.32 13.97 27.13
C ARG A 108 -4.68 13.54 25.83
N LEU A 109 -4.82 12.26 25.45
CA LEU A 109 -4.30 11.73 24.19
C LEU A 109 -5.00 12.39 23.00
N LEU A 110 -6.35 12.49 23.04
CA LEU A 110 -7.12 13.17 22.01
C LEU A 110 -6.71 14.64 21.86
N ALA A 111 -6.66 15.37 22.97
CA ALA A 111 -6.25 16.78 22.95
C ALA A 111 -4.82 16.96 22.42
N ARG A 112 -3.92 16.03 22.74
CA ARG A 112 -2.55 16.06 22.26
C ARG A 112 -2.46 15.76 20.74
N ALA A 113 -3.16 14.74 20.26
CA ALA A 113 -3.24 14.41 18.83
C ALA A 113 -3.86 15.59 18.04
N GLN A 114 -4.96 16.16 18.54
CA GLN A 114 -5.60 17.33 17.96
C GLN A 114 -4.63 18.53 17.89
N SER A 115 -3.92 18.81 18.98
CA SER A 115 -2.94 19.90 19.01
C SER A 115 -1.82 19.71 17.97
N TRP A 116 -1.31 18.51 17.80
CA TRP A 116 -0.32 18.20 16.76
C TRP A 116 -0.89 18.36 15.35
N TYR A 117 -2.08 17.82 15.12
CA TYR A 117 -2.77 17.90 13.85
C TYR A 117 -3.02 19.36 13.43
N GLU A 118 -3.47 20.22 14.36
CA GLU A 118 -3.73 21.65 14.10
C GLU A 118 -2.45 22.45 13.91
N THR A 119 -1.46 22.21 14.77
CA THR A 119 -0.18 22.94 14.76
C THR A 119 0.69 22.55 13.57
N GLY A 120 0.67 21.28 13.20
CA GLY A 120 1.56 20.69 12.21
C GLY A 120 2.97 20.38 12.74
N PRO A 121 3.69 19.45 12.08
CA PRO A 121 4.96 18.91 12.59
C PRO A 121 6.07 19.97 12.70
N VAL A 122 6.19 20.87 11.74
CA VAL A 122 7.26 21.88 11.72
C VAL A 122 7.13 22.88 12.88
N GLU A 123 5.93 23.40 13.10
CA GLU A 123 5.69 24.34 14.19
C GLU A 123 5.73 23.63 15.55
N GLY A 124 5.26 22.38 15.62
CA GLY A 124 5.39 21.55 16.81
C GLY A 124 6.86 21.31 17.19
N LEU A 125 7.72 21.03 16.22
CA LEU A 125 9.17 20.91 16.42
C LEU A 125 9.79 22.25 16.88
N ARG A 126 9.40 23.38 16.29
CA ARG A 126 9.88 24.71 16.70
C ARG A 126 9.58 25.01 18.16
N ARG A 127 8.36 24.75 18.61
CA ARG A 127 7.94 24.94 20.00
C ARG A 127 8.74 24.09 20.99
N ARG A 128 9.10 22.87 20.58
CA ARG A 128 9.83 21.93 21.44
C ARG A 128 11.33 22.18 21.47
N THR A 129 11.92 22.53 20.33
CA THR A 129 13.37 22.69 20.21
C THR A 129 13.85 24.13 20.39
N GLY A 130 12.97 25.10 20.19
CA GLY A 130 13.35 26.53 20.11
C GLY A 130 14.11 26.88 18.83
N ALA A 131 14.33 25.94 17.93
CA ALA A 131 15.09 26.15 16.69
C ALA A 131 14.31 27.05 15.70
N ARG A 132 15.02 27.96 15.04
CA ARG A 132 14.44 28.97 14.12
C ARG A 132 14.73 28.71 12.65
N GLY A 133 15.55 27.71 12.32
CA GLY A 133 15.92 27.35 10.95
C GLY A 133 14.79 26.65 10.17
N PRO A 134 15.00 26.39 8.87
CA PRO A 134 14.12 25.53 8.10
C PRO A 134 14.16 24.09 8.64
N ALA A 135 13.02 23.42 8.65
CA ALA A 135 12.99 21.98 8.87
C ALA A 135 13.45 21.25 7.59
N VAL A 136 14.17 20.15 7.77
CA VAL A 136 14.47 19.22 6.68
C VAL A 136 13.31 18.24 6.59
N SER A 137 12.77 18.05 5.39
CA SER A 137 11.71 17.07 5.14
C SER A 137 12.18 15.96 4.20
N VAL A 138 11.69 14.76 4.43
CA VAL A 138 11.87 13.59 3.58
C VAL A 138 10.58 12.78 3.59
N ARG A 139 10.17 12.26 2.43
CA ARG A 139 9.05 11.32 2.33
C ARG A 139 9.56 9.92 2.71
N VAL A 140 8.87 9.27 3.63
CA VAL A 140 9.21 7.92 4.13
C VAL A 140 7.96 7.05 4.13
N THR A 141 8.14 5.73 4.09
CA THR A 141 7.06 4.78 4.32
C THR A 141 6.67 4.73 5.80
N ASP A 142 5.40 4.52 6.07
CA ASP A 142 4.86 4.25 7.42
C ASP A 142 3.98 2.99 7.31
N GLY A 143 4.55 1.85 7.64
CA GLY A 143 4.02 0.54 7.26
C GLY A 143 4.39 0.13 5.83
N ASP A 144 3.65 -0.83 5.27
CA ASP A 144 3.98 -1.47 4.00
C ASP A 144 3.56 -0.66 2.76
N TYR A 145 2.50 0.15 2.87
CA TYR A 145 1.84 0.74 1.71
C TYR A 145 1.66 2.25 1.78
N ASP A 146 1.72 2.83 2.97
CA ASP A 146 1.42 4.24 3.19
C ASP A 146 2.68 5.08 3.27
N TRP A 147 2.53 6.37 2.95
CA TRP A 147 3.60 7.34 2.99
C TRP A 147 3.31 8.47 3.97
N VAL A 148 4.36 9.04 4.52
CA VAL A 148 4.28 10.19 5.41
C VAL A 148 5.51 11.09 5.24
N ASP A 149 5.32 12.39 5.37
CA ASP A 149 6.43 13.32 5.45
C ASP A 149 7.07 13.29 6.84
N GLN A 150 8.37 13.06 6.89
CA GLN A 150 9.17 13.11 8.09
C GLN A 150 9.96 14.42 8.14
N TYR A 151 9.85 15.14 9.25
CA TYR A 151 10.49 16.44 9.47
C TYR A 151 11.54 16.35 10.57
N ALA A 152 12.72 16.94 10.31
CA ALA A 152 13.81 17.07 11.29
C ALA A 152 14.11 18.54 11.58
N LEU A 153 14.17 18.90 12.86
CA LEU A 153 14.52 20.27 13.32
C LEU A 153 15.08 20.24 14.74
N GLY A 154 16.21 20.90 14.97
CA GLY A 154 16.80 21.05 16.29
C GLY A 154 17.17 19.74 16.98
N GLY A 155 17.52 18.71 16.21
CA GLY A 155 17.89 17.37 16.71
C GLY A 155 16.70 16.46 17.02
N LEU A 156 15.46 16.92 16.80
CA LEU A 156 14.25 16.09 16.90
C LEU A 156 13.73 15.75 15.51
N VAL A 157 13.09 14.58 15.42
CA VAL A 157 12.44 14.07 14.21
C VAL A 157 10.99 13.75 14.54
N VAL A 158 10.06 14.11 13.64
CA VAL A 158 8.62 13.84 13.77
C VAL A 158 8.04 13.54 12.39
N ARG A 159 7.18 12.52 12.30
CA ARG A 159 6.37 12.22 11.10
C ARG A 159 5.06 13.02 11.11
N ALA A 160 4.48 13.27 9.95
CA ALA A 160 3.29 14.10 9.79
C ALA A 160 1.95 13.34 9.88
N GLY A 161 1.92 12.13 10.44
CA GLY A 161 0.74 11.25 10.47
C GLY A 161 -0.23 11.51 11.64
N HIS A 162 -0.22 12.71 12.24
CA HIS A 162 -1.10 12.97 13.39
C HIS A 162 -2.59 13.02 13.04
N GLY A 163 -2.96 13.26 11.78
CA GLY A 163 -4.34 13.13 11.31
C GLY A 163 -4.84 11.69 11.38
N ALA A 164 -4.00 10.74 10.94
CA ALA A 164 -4.27 9.31 11.04
C ALA A 164 -4.33 8.85 12.52
N ILE A 165 -3.38 9.28 13.35
CA ILE A 165 -3.39 9.00 14.80
C ILE A 165 -4.67 9.50 15.47
N LEU A 166 -5.11 10.72 15.15
CA LEU A 166 -6.36 11.27 15.69
C LEU A 166 -7.58 10.45 15.24
N THR A 167 -7.61 10.04 13.98
CA THR A 167 -8.67 9.19 13.43
C THR A 167 -8.70 7.82 14.11
N SER A 168 -7.55 7.22 14.36
CA SER A 168 -7.38 5.95 15.06
C SER A 168 -7.83 6.04 16.53
N LEU A 169 -7.48 7.12 17.23
CA LEU A 169 -7.93 7.38 18.61
C LEU A 169 -9.45 7.56 18.70
N GLU A 170 -10.04 8.38 17.83
CA GLU A 170 -11.49 8.58 17.78
C GLU A 170 -12.22 7.26 17.54
N TRP A 171 -11.72 6.43 16.61
CA TRP A 171 -12.27 5.10 16.36
C TRP A 171 -12.14 4.19 17.58
N SER A 172 -10.94 4.11 18.17
CA SER A 172 -10.64 3.25 19.33
C SER A 172 -11.43 3.63 20.58
N PHE A 173 -11.72 4.92 20.75
CA PHE A 173 -12.52 5.44 21.86
C PHE A 173 -14.02 5.56 21.53
N ARG A 174 -14.44 5.05 20.36
CA ARG A 174 -15.83 5.05 19.90
C ARG A 174 -16.47 6.44 19.81
N ILE A 175 -15.68 7.42 19.41
CA ILE A 175 -16.16 8.78 19.14
C ILE A 175 -16.76 8.80 17.74
N PRO A 176 -18.05 9.18 17.56
CA PRO A 176 -18.71 9.20 16.27
C PRO A 176 -18.37 10.49 15.50
N THR A 177 -17.10 10.66 15.13
CA THR A 177 -16.67 11.81 14.33
C THR A 177 -17.46 11.87 13.03
N PRO A 178 -18.05 13.04 12.66
CA PRO A 178 -18.80 13.23 11.43
C PRO A 178 -17.99 12.89 10.17
N VAL A 179 -18.68 12.36 9.15
CA VAL A 179 -18.03 11.89 7.91
C VAL A 179 -17.34 13.02 7.16
N ASP A 180 -17.94 14.20 7.09
CA ASP A 180 -17.39 15.41 6.49
C ASP A 180 -16.06 15.82 7.14
N GLN A 181 -16.00 15.83 8.47
CA GLN A 181 -14.77 16.14 9.21
C GLN A 181 -13.66 15.10 8.96
N LEU A 182 -14.01 13.83 8.83
CA LEU A 182 -13.05 12.78 8.49
C LEU A 182 -12.50 12.99 7.07
N ILE A 183 -13.37 13.27 6.10
CA ILE A 183 -12.96 13.54 4.72
C ILE A 183 -12.10 14.82 4.63
N ASP A 184 -12.49 15.90 5.32
CA ASP A 184 -11.68 17.12 5.43
C ASP A 184 -10.27 16.81 5.94
N ARG A 185 -10.15 15.87 6.89
CA ARG A 185 -8.86 15.44 7.43
C ARG A 185 -8.04 14.67 6.38
N ALA A 186 -8.64 13.72 5.69
CA ALA A 186 -8.00 12.94 4.65
C ALA A 186 -7.42 13.81 3.53
N VAL A 187 -8.21 14.78 3.05
CA VAL A 187 -7.84 15.61 1.89
C VAL A 187 -7.01 16.85 2.23
N ARG A 188 -6.69 17.05 3.52
CA ARG A 188 -5.87 18.20 3.97
C ARG A 188 -4.48 18.18 3.35
N ILE A 189 -3.87 17.00 3.24
CA ILE A 189 -2.63 16.78 2.50
C ILE A 189 -3.00 16.33 1.09
N PRO A 190 -2.51 16.99 0.03
CA PRO A 190 -2.91 16.69 -1.34
C PRO A 190 -2.19 15.46 -1.93
N ASP A 191 -1.94 14.46 -1.11
CA ASP A 191 -1.29 13.19 -1.45
C ASP A 191 -2.22 12.04 -1.04
N GLU A 192 -2.73 11.30 -2.02
CA GLU A 192 -3.67 10.19 -1.81
C GLU A 192 -2.98 8.95 -1.21
N GLU A 193 -1.65 8.88 -1.30
CA GLU A 193 -0.85 7.82 -0.66
C GLU A 193 -0.44 8.18 0.78
N HIS A 194 -0.86 9.35 1.29
CA HIS A 194 -0.56 9.78 2.65
C HIS A 194 -1.40 8.97 3.67
N VAL A 195 -0.78 8.62 4.79
CA VAL A 195 -1.41 7.88 5.91
C VAL A 195 -2.73 8.46 6.41
N ASP A 196 -2.96 9.78 6.30
CA ASP A 196 -4.24 10.39 6.70
C ASP A 196 -5.39 9.97 5.77
N TRP A 197 -5.10 9.75 4.49
CA TRP A 197 -6.09 9.31 3.50
C TRP A 197 -6.55 7.89 3.78
N SER A 198 -5.62 6.95 3.90
CA SER A 198 -5.91 5.53 4.15
C SER A 198 -6.56 5.31 5.51
N ALA A 199 -6.13 6.01 6.56
CA ALA A 199 -6.73 5.91 7.89
C ALA A 199 -8.22 6.29 7.91
N VAL A 200 -8.61 7.30 7.12
CA VAL A 200 -10.01 7.74 7.04
C VAL A 200 -10.85 6.76 6.25
N TRP A 201 -10.43 6.35 5.04
CA TRP A 201 -11.24 5.40 4.27
C TRP A 201 -11.37 4.05 4.98
N LEU A 202 -10.32 3.57 5.65
CA LEU A 202 -10.38 2.36 6.46
C LEU A 202 -11.37 2.49 7.62
N THR A 203 -11.37 3.63 8.31
CA THR A 203 -12.33 3.92 9.38
C THR A 203 -13.77 3.97 8.86
N LEU A 204 -14.01 4.63 7.72
CA LEU A 204 -15.34 4.70 7.11
C LEU A 204 -15.80 3.33 6.60
N THR A 205 -14.91 2.54 6.03
CA THR A 205 -15.21 1.17 5.58
C THR A 205 -15.61 0.27 6.75
N ARG A 206 -14.96 0.41 7.93
CA ARG A 206 -15.29 -0.35 9.15
C ARG A 206 -16.62 0.05 9.80
N ARG A 207 -17.15 1.24 9.51
CA ARG A 207 -18.42 1.73 10.06
C ARG A 207 -19.66 1.13 9.39
N HIS A 208 -19.61 0.11 8.63
CA HIS A 208 -20.66 -0.73 7.97
C HIS A 208 -22.13 -0.28 8.16
N CYS A 209 -22.47 0.99 7.98
CA CYS A 209 -23.84 1.49 8.09
C CYS A 209 -24.22 2.37 6.88
N GLU A 210 -25.51 2.35 6.54
CA GLU A 210 -26.07 3.07 5.39
C GLU A 210 -25.93 4.59 5.55
N GLU A 211 -25.97 5.10 6.79
CA GLU A 211 -25.81 6.51 7.09
C GLU A 211 -24.41 7.00 6.70
N VAL A 212 -23.35 6.21 6.94
CA VAL A 212 -21.97 6.55 6.55
C VAL A 212 -21.83 6.54 5.03
N LEU A 213 -22.36 5.52 4.36
CA LEU A 213 -22.36 5.48 2.89
C LEU A 213 -23.08 6.72 2.31
N SER A 214 -24.27 7.03 2.80
CA SER A 214 -25.05 8.17 2.34
C SER A 214 -24.33 9.50 2.59
N ALA A 215 -23.73 9.67 3.77
CA ALA A 215 -22.96 10.88 4.10
C ALA A 215 -21.68 11.01 3.26
N THR A 216 -21.00 9.90 2.96
CA THR A 216 -19.84 9.90 2.07
C THR A 216 -20.24 10.25 0.64
N LEU A 217 -21.31 9.63 0.12
CA LEU A 217 -21.83 9.91 -1.21
C LEU A 217 -22.32 11.37 -1.38
N ALA A 218 -22.77 12.02 -0.31
CA ALA A 218 -23.14 13.44 -0.35
C ALA A 218 -21.94 14.35 -0.69
N GLN A 219 -20.71 13.89 -0.51
CA GLN A 219 -19.49 14.63 -0.86
C GLN A 219 -19.07 14.48 -2.34
N ARG A 220 -19.77 13.64 -3.14
CA ARG A 220 -19.46 13.44 -4.58
C ARG A 220 -19.63 14.70 -5.42
N ASP A 221 -20.47 15.64 -4.97
CA ASP A 221 -20.72 16.91 -5.65
C ASP A 221 -19.95 18.08 -5.00
N HIS A 222 -19.00 17.79 -4.11
CA HIS A 222 -18.22 18.81 -3.42
C HIS A 222 -17.41 19.65 -4.42
N PRO A 223 -17.30 21.01 -4.25
CA PRO A 223 -16.57 21.86 -5.17
C PRO A 223 -15.08 21.54 -5.26
N ASP A 224 -14.45 21.09 -4.17
CA ASP A 224 -13.05 20.64 -4.18
C ASP A 224 -12.94 19.22 -4.78
N PRO A 225 -12.20 19.04 -5.89
CA PRO A 225 -12.04 17.74 -6.53
C PRO A 225 -11.35 16.69 -5.63
N ARG A 226 -10.61 17.09 -4.59
CA ARG A 226 -9.98 16.16 -3.64
C ARG A 226 -11.04 15.38 -2.86
N HIS A 227 -12.12 16.04 -2.40
CA HIS A 227 -13.25 15.38 -1.75
C HIS A 227 -13.89 14.36 -2.69
N ARG A 228 -14.12 14.76 -3.95
CA ARG A 228 -14.72 13.88 -4.94
C ARG A 228 -13.84 12.67 -5.23
N ARG A 229 -12.50 12.86 -5.34
CA ARG A 229 -11.58 11.72 -5.49
C ARG A 229 -11.60 10.78 -4.29
N PHE A 230 -11.66 11.34 -3.07
CA PHE A 230 -11.79 10.52 -1.86
C PHE A 230 -13.05 9.65 -1.89
N VAL A 231 -14.19 10.20 -2.31
CA VAL A 231 -15.44 9.42 -2.44
C VAL A 231 -15.30 8.30 -3.46
N ALA A 232 -14.67 8.56 -4.60
CA ALA A 232 -14.42 7.54 -5.62
C ALA A 232 -13.50 6.44 -5.09
N ASP A 233 -12.42 6.79 -4.40
CA ASP A 233 -11.49 5.83 -3.79
C ASP A 233 -12.15 5.01 -2.66
N TYR A 234 -13.01 5.62 -1.86
CA TYR A 234 -13.83 4.90 -0.87
C TYR A 234 -14.75 3.87 -1.53
N LEU A 235 -15.43 4.22 -2.63
CA LEU A 235 -16.25 3.28 -3.39
C LEU A 235 -15.39 2.17 -4.01
N ARG A 236 -14.19 2.48 -4.53
CA ARG A 236 -13.24 1.48 -5.02
C ARG A 236 -12.88 0.47 -3.93
N ALA A 237 -12.49 0.94 -2.74
CA ALA A 237 -12.19 0.06 -1.61
C ALA A 237 -13.38 -0.84 -1.24
N ARG A 238 -14.61 -0.32 -1.29
CA ARG A 238 -15.82 -1.11 -1.07
C ARG A 238 -16.03 -2.17 -2.15
N GLY A 239 -15.79 -1.84 -3.42
CA GLY A 239 -15.86 -2.79 -4.53
C GLY A 239 -14.89 -3.95 -4.36
N ILE A 240 -13.64 -3.67 -3.95
CA ILE A 240 -12.62 -4.70 -3.69
C ILE A 240 -13.03 -5.62 -2.52
N ILE A 241 -13.55 -5.04 -1.41
CA ILE A 241 -13.82 -5.79 -0.18
C ILE A 241 -15.18 -6.50 -0.21
N ALA A 242 -16.18 -5.94 -0.88
CA ALA A 242 -17.58 -6.32 -0.77
C ALA A 242 -18.35 -6.23 -2.10
N CYS A 243 -17.74 -6.64 -3.22
CA CYS A 243 -18.37 -6.64 -4.55
C CYS A 243 -19.69 -7.42 -4.63
N ASP A 244 -19.87 -8.43 -3.78
CA ASP A 244 -21.09 -9.24 -3.69
C ASP A 244 -22.10 -8.70 -2.65
N SER A 245 -21.89 -7.49 -2.11
CA SER A 245 -22.78 -6.92 -1.12
C SER A 245 -24.13 -6.51 -1.74
N PRO A 246 -25.22 -6.48 -0.96
CA PRO A 246 -26.53 -6.01 -1.45
C PRO A 246 -26.54 -4.56 -1.96
N SER A 247 -25.55 -3.75 -1.58
CA SER A 247 -25.37 -2.37 -2.03
C SER A 247 -24.56 -2.23 -3.31
N ALA A 248 -23.85 -3.28 -3.76
CA ALA A 248 -22.94 -3.21 -4.90
C ALA A 248 -23.63 -2.78 -6.21
N GLU A 249 -24.84 -3.27 -6.47
CA GLU A 249 -25.65 -2.86 -7.65
C GLU A 249 -25.97 -1.36 -7.61
N ARG A 250 -26.34 -0.84 -6.44
CA ARG A 250 -26.62 0.59 -6.25
C ARG A 250 -25.35 1.42 -6.41
N GLU A 251 -24.25 0.98 -5.83
CA GLU A 251 -22.96 1.67 -5.88
C GLU A 251 -22.42 1.72 -7.31
N SER A 252 -22.48 0.61 -8.05
CA SER A 252 -22.08 0.57 -9.46
C SER A 252 -22.97 1.45 -10.35
N GLY A 253 -24.28 1.52 -10.08
CA GLY A 253 -25.19 2.44 -10.76
C GLY A 253 -24.84 3.91 -10.51
N ILE A 254 -24.47 4.27 -9.28
CA ILE A 254 -23.99 5.62 -8.93
C ILE A 254 -22.71 5.95 -9.68
N LEU A 255 -21.74 5.03 -9.74
CA LEU A 255 -20.49 5.24 -10.46
C LEU A 255 -20.71 5.40 -11.96
N ALA A 256 -21.58 4.58 -12.56
CA ALA A 256 -21.96 4.68 -13.97
C ALA A 256 -22.56 6.05 -14.30
N GLU A 257 -23.48 6.53 -13.48
CA GLU A 257 -24.09 7.87 -13.63
C GLU A 257 -23.03 8.97 -13.47
N TRP A 258 -22.23 8.90 -12.41
CA TRP A 258 -21.18 9.88 -12.10
C TRP A 258 -20.17 9.99 -13.21
N ALA A 259 -19.72 8.87 -13.79
CA ALA A 259 -18.82 8.85 -14.95
C ALA A 259 -19.35 9.64 -16.16
N THR A 260 -20.68 9.82 -16.29
CA THR A 260 -21.26 10.63 -17.38
C THR A 260 -21.30 12.13 -17.10
N GLN A 261 -21.18 12.53 -15.83
CA GLN A 261 -21.38 13.92 -15.37
C GLN A 261 -20.05 14.59 -14.95
N GLU A 262 -19.05 13.82 -14.52
CA GLU A 262 -17.78 14.36 -14.02
C GLU A 262 -16.97 14.99 -15.16
N THR A 263 -16.45 16.19 -14.89
CA THR A 263 -15.68 16.98 -15.85
C THR A 263 -14.20 17.12 -15.48
N ASP A 264 -13.84 16.88 -14.21
CA ASP A 264 -12.43 16.87 -13.80
C ASP A 264 -11.82 15.52 -14.18
N GLY A 265 -10.78 15.55 -15.02
CA GLY A 265 -10.15 14.32 -15.54
C GLY A 265 -9.52 13.45 -14.46
N ALA A 266 -9.03 14.03 -13.36
CA ALA A 266 -8.45 13.25 -12.25
C ALA A 266 -9.54 12.55 -11.42
N VAL A 267 -10.66 13.23 -11.18
CA VAL A 267 -11.83 12.63 -10.51
C VAL A 267 -12.44 11.55 -11.39
N LEU A 268 -12.64 11.83 -12.67
CA LEU A 268 -13.22 10.89 -13.64
C LEU A 268 -12.38 9.61 -13.74
N ALA A 269 -11.05 9.73 -13.75
CA ALA A 269 -10.17 8.55 -13.73
C ALA A 269 -10.41 7.70 -12.49
N LYS A 270 -10.49 8.31 -11.29
CA LYS A 270 -10.80 7.60 -10.04
C LYS A 270 -12.21 6.96 -10.04
N VAL A 271 -13.18 7.64 -10.61
CA VAL A 271 -14.56 7.08 -10.76
C VAL A 271 -14.55 5.86 -11.66
N LEU A 272 -13.82 5.89 -12.78
CA LEU A 272 -13.67 4.74 -13.68
C LEU A 272 -12.86 3.61 -13.04
N GLU A 273 -11.79 3.93 -12.30
CA GLU A 273 -11.01 2.97 -11.52
C GLU A 273 -11.91 2.25 -10.50
N ALA A 274 -12.72 3.00 -9.75
CA ALA A 274 -13.68 2.42 -8.83
C ALA A 274 -14.75 1.59 -9.54
N PHE A 275 -15.25 2.05 -10.68
CA PHE A 275 -16.28 1.35 -11.44
C PHE A 275 -15.81 -0.02 -11.96
N ALA A 276 -14.53 -0.15 -12.30
CA ALA A 276 -13.95 -1.41 -12.75
C ALA A 276 -13.94 -2.52 -11.67
N GLU A 277 -14.08 -2.17 -10.39
CA GLU A 277 -14.15 -3.15 -9.28
C GLU A 277 -15.57 -3.73 -9.07
N TYR A 278 -16.56 -3.30 -9.85
CA TYR A 278 -17.94 -3.75 -9.73
C TYR A 278 -18.39 -4.51 -10.99
N GLU A 279 -19.56 -5.16 -10.88
CA GLU A 279 -20.28 -5.69 -12.04
C GLU A 279 -21.41 -4.73 -12.41
N HIS A 280 -21.46 -4.32 -13.67
CA HIS A 280 -22.53 -3.46 -14.16
C HIS A 280 -22.75 -3.64 -15.67
N PRO A 281 -24.00 -3.76 -16.17
CA PRO A 281 -24.27 -3.98 -17.60
C PRO A 281 -23.83 -2.81 -18.50
N GLY A 282 -23.61 -1.64 -17.94
CA GLY A 282 -23.13 -0.45 -18.66
C GLY A 282 -21.61 -0.33 -18.78
N MET A 283 -20.82 -1.33 -18.38
CA MET A 283 -19.33 -1.23 -18.35
C MET A 283 -18.78 -0.96 -19.74
N GLU A 284 -19.15 -1.73 -20.73
CA GLU A 284 -18.65 -1.55 -22.10
C GLU A 284 -19.01 -0.16 -22.66
N ALA A 285 -20.26 0.28 -22.49
CA ALA A 285 -20.69 1.59 -22.96
C ALA A 285 -19.92 2.73 -22.27
N THR A 286 -19.64 2.59 -20.98
CA THR A 286 -18.84 3.56 -20.20
C THR A 286 -17.39 3.58 -20.68
N GLY A 287 -16.75 2.42 -20.84
CA GLY A 287 -15.39 2.32 -21.35
C GLY A 287 -15.25 2.92 -22.76
N LEU A 288 -16.17 2.61 -23.67
CA LEU A 288 -16.22 3.18 -25.02
C LEU A 288 -16.37 4.72 -25.03
N ARG A 289 -17.21 5.25 -24.15
CA ARG A 289 -17.42 6.71 -24.01
C ARG A 289 -16.13 7.44 -23.69
N HIS A 290 -15.24 6.84 -22.91
CA HIS A 290 -14.04 7.48 -22.36
C HIS A 290 -12.72 7.03 -23.01
N ALA A 291 -12.75 6.06 -23.92
CA ALA A 291 -11.56 5.54 -24.60
C ALA A 291 -10.78 6.59 -25.41
N ALA A 292 -11.43 7.67 -25.87
CA ALA A 292 -10.82 8.78 -26.60
C ALA A 292 -10.68 10.07 -25.77
N HIS A 293 -10.75 9.98 -24.45
CA HIS A 293 -10.67 11.16 -23.57
C HIS A 293 -9.28 11.85 -23.69
N PRO A 294 -9.20 13.20 -23.60
CA PRO A 294 -7.92 13.92 -23.73
C PRO A 294 -6.91 13.58 -22.60
N ASP A 295 -7.39 13.32 -21.39
CA ASP A 295 -6.55 12.92 -20.25
C ASP A 295 -6.15 11.43 -20.36
N PRO A 296 -4.85 11.09 -20.43
CA PRO A 296 -4.39 9.70 -20.52
C PRO A 296 -4.78 8.84 -19.29
N ARG A 297 -4.94 9.44 -18.11
CA ARG A 297 -5.42 8.71 -16.91
C ARG A 297 -6.82 8.17 -17.13
N VAL A 298 -7.69 8.95 -17.75
CA VAL A 298 -9.07 8.53 -18.07
C VAL A 298 -9.05 7.44 -19.15
N ARG A 299 -8.22 7.54 -20.18
CA ARG A 299 -8.09 6.49 -21.20
C ARG A 299 -7.55 5.18 -20.64
N LEU A 300 -6.60 5.25 -19.69
CA LEU A 300 -6.09 4.08 -18.96
C LEU A 300 -7.24 3.38 -18.22
N CYS A 301 -7.99 4.11 -17.41
CA CYS A 301 -9.11 3.54 -16.67
C CYS A 301 -10.26 3.07 -17.60
N ALA A 302 -10.46 3.72 -18.77
CA ALA A 302 -11.40 3.24 -19.76
C ALA A 302 -11.01 1.88 -20.34
N ALA A 303 -9.71 1.61 -20.57
CA ALA A 303 -9.20 0.30 -20.95
C ALA A 303 -9.46 -0.76 -19.86
N ALA A 304 -9.23 -0.41 -18.58
CA ALA A 304 -9.52 -1.28 -17.44
C ALA A 304 -11.02 -1.60 -17.33
N VAL A 305 -11.91 -0.62 -17.52
CA VAL A 305 -13.37 -0.83 -17.52
C VAL A 305 -13.80 -1.75 -18.67
N LEU A 306 -13.19 -1.62 -19.86
CA LEU A 306 -13.44 -2.54 -20.98
C LEU A 306 -12.94 -3.95 -20.70
N ASP A 307 -11.88 -4.09 -19.91
CA ASP A 307 -11.35 -5.40 -19.49
C ASP A 307 -12.22 -6.07 -18.41
N ALA A 308 -12.73 -5.28 -17.46
CA ALA A 308 -13.53 -5.78 -16.34
C ALA A 308 -14.91 -6.29 -16.77
N SER A 309 -15.40 -5.93 -17.98
CA SER A 309 -16.67 -6.45 -18.50
C SER A 309 -16.64 -7.97 -18.66
N LYS A 310 -17.58 -8.65 -18.02
CA LYS A 310 -17.71 -10.13 -18.13
C LYS A 310 -18.44 -10.59 -19.39
N GLU A 311 -19.05 -9.69 -20.12
CA GLU A 311 -19.73 -10.00 -21.37
C GLU A 311 -18.74 -10.15 -22.53
N ALA A 312 -19.15 -10.88 -23.58
CA ALA A 312 -18.35 -10.98 -24.79
C ALA A 312 -18.21 -9.59 -25.43
N ARG A 313 -16.96 -9.16 -25.63
CA ARG A 313 -16.66 -7.83 -26.19
C ARG A 313 -17.29 -7.64 -27.56
N SER A 314 -17.92 -6.47 -27.77
CA SER A 314 -18.41 -6.05 -29.08
C SER A 314 -17.26 -5.78 -30.05
N PRO A 315 -17.53 -5.71 -31.37
CA PRO A 315 -16.56 -5.23 -32.35
C PRO A 315 -16.05 -3.80 -32.05
N GLU A 316 -16.91 -2.96 -31.50
CA GLU A 316 -16.61 -1.58 -31.12
C GLU A 316 -15.62 -1.53 -29.96
N ALA A 317 -15.81 -2.36 -28.92
CA ALA A 317 -14.88 -2.48 -27.81
C ALA A 317 -13.50 -2.98 -28.25
N ARG A 318 -13.46 -3.98 -29.14
CA ARG A 318 -12.20 -4.44 -29.75
C ARG A 318 -11.50 -3.33 -30.55
N ALA A 319 -12.25 -2.57 -31.36
CA ALA A 319 -11.69 -1.47 -32.14
C ALA A 319 -11.14 -0.36 -31.24
N ALA A 320 -11.81 -0.05 -30.12
CA ALA A 320 -11.34 0.91 -29.13
C ALA A 320 -10.03 0.42 -28.47
N LEU A 321 -9.97 -0.85 -28.03
CA LEU A 321 -8.74 -1.43 -27.46
C LEU A 321 -7.59 -1.46 -28.45
N LEU A 322 -7.83 -1.80 -29.73
CA LEU A 322 -6.83 -1.70 -30.79
C LEU A 322 -6.28 -0.27 -30.96
N THR A 323 -7.15 0.74 -30.82
CA THR A 323 -6.72 2.14 -30.85
C THR A 323 -5.85 2.47 -29.64
N LEU A 324 -6.23 2.01 -28.45
CA LEU A 324 -5.49 2.22 -27.18
C LEU A 324 -4.14 1.48 -27.15
N LEU A 325 -3.97 0.36 -27.88
CA LEU A 325 -2.67 -0.29 -28.08
C LEU A 325 -1.66 0.63 -28.80
N GLY A 326 -2.12 1.63 -29.56
CA GLY A 326 -1.30 2.64 -30.20
C GLY A 326 -1.27 3.99 -29.47
N ASP A 327 -1.71 4.06 -28.21
CA ASP A 327 -1.77 5.32 -27.46
C ASP A 327 -0.40 5.97 -27.28
N SER A 328 -0.39 7.30 -27.17
CA SER A 328 0.83 8.07 -26.88
C SER A 328 1.40 7.79 -25.47
N ASP A 329 0.55 7.52 -24.48
CA ASP A 329 0.96 7.17 -23.12
C ASP A 329 1.22 5.65 -23.00
N ALA A 330 2.43 5.28 -22.58
CA ALA A 330 2.85 3.88 -22.47
C ALA A 330 2.04 3.08 -21.41
N ARG A 331 1.53 3.74 -20.37
CA ARG A 331 0.68 3.11 -19.36
C ARG A 331 -0.68 2.72 -19.94
N VAL A 332 -1.24 3.58 -20.79
CA VAL A 332 -2.48 3.29 -21.52
C VAL A 332 -2.28 2.10 -22.46
N ARG A 333 -1.14 2.04 -23.18
CA ARG A 333 -0.83 0.89 -24.04
C ARG A 333 -0.70 -0.39 -23.25
N LEU A 334 0.00 -0.35 -22.09
CA LEU A 334 0.14 -1.53 -21.22
C LEU A 334 -1.21 -2.04 -20.72
N GLU A 335 -2.10 -1.15 -20.30
CA GLU A 335 -3.44 -1.53 -19.85
C GLU A 335 -4.29 -2.10 -20.98
N ALA A 336 -4.23 -1.50 -22.16
CA ALA A 336 -4.87 -2.05 -23.36
C ALA A 336 -4.31 -3.43 -23.76
N CYS A 337 -3.00 -3.68 -23.54
CA CYS A 337 -2.41 -4.99 -23.73
C CYS A 337 -2.99 -6.02 -22.76
N ARG A 338 -3.09 -5.69 -21.45
CA ARG A 338 -3.68 -6.58 -20.44
C ARG A 338 -5.10 -6.99 -20.84
N ALA A 339 -5.91 -6.01 -21.25
CA ALA A 339 -7.24 -6.28 -21.80
C ALA A 339 -7.21 -7.17 -23.04
N GLY A 340 -6.28 -6.89 -23.96
CA GLY A 340 -6.13 -7.62 -25.23
C GLY A 340 -5.70 -9.07 -25.06
N LEU A 341 -4.90 -9.41 -24.05
CA LEU A 341 -4.45 -10.78 -23.78
C LEU A 341 -5.59 -11.76 -23.46
N ARG A 342 -6.75 -11.27 -23.07
CA ARG A 342 -7.95 -12.06 -22.74
C ARG A 342 -8.88 -12.28 -23.93
N ASP A 343 -8.63 -11.62 -25.07
CA ASP A 343 -9.43 -11.70 -26.29
C ASP A 343 -8.61 -12.32 -27.43
N ASP A 344 -9.07 -13.43 -28.01
CA ASP A 344 -8.34 -14.14 -29.05
C ASP A 344 -8.07 -13.29 -30.30
N ALA A 345 -8.95 -12.32 -30.59
CA ALA A 345 -8.79 -11.42 -31.73
C ALA A 345 -7.74 -10.31 -31.47
N LEU A 346 -7.45 -10.01 -30.19
CA LEU A 346 -6.51 -8.97 -29.77
C LEU A 346 -5.17 -9.55 -29.25
N LEU A 347 -5.08 -10.86 -29.04
CA LEU A 347 -3.93 -11.52 -28.44
C LEU A 347 -2.62 -11.19 -29.17
N ALA A 348 -2.59 -11.36 -30.50
CA ALA A 348 -1.39 -11.10 -31.26
C ALA A 348 -0.96 -9.61 -31.26
N PRO A 349 -1.83 -8.62 -31.57
CA PRO A 349 -1.43 -7.22 -31.49
C PRO A 349 -1.06 -6.76 -30.07
N ALA A 350 -1.69 -7.31 -29.01
CA ALA A 350 -1.33 -7.03 -27.63
C ALA A 350 0.07 -7.58 -27.28
N ALA A 351 0.37 -8.82 -27.70
CA ALA A 351 1.69 -9.43 -27.49
C ALA A 351 2.80 -8.66 -28.25
N GLU A 352 2.55 -8.23 -29.48
CA GLU A 352 3.49 -7.42 -30.24
C GLU A 352 3.77 -6.07 -29.58
N GLU A 353 2.75 -5.41 -29.01
CA GLU A 353 2.95 -4.16 -28.27
C GLU A 353 3.70 -4.36 -26.95
N LEU A 354 3.41 -5.46 -26.23
CA LEU A 354 4.18 -5.79 -25.01
C LEU A 354 5.66 -6.00 -25.30
N VAL A 355 6.01 -6.65 -26.42
CA VAL A 355 7.41 -6.81 -26.84
C VAL A 355 8.03 -5.43 -27.09
N ARG A 356 7.32 -4.51 -27.78
CA ARG A 356 7.81 -3.13 -27.99
C ARG A 356 7.97 -2.35 -26.67
N LEU A 357 7.05 -2.53 -25.71
CA LEU A 357 7.14 -1.91 -24.39
C LEU A 357 8.33 -2.44 -23.59
N ALA A 358 8.63 -3.74 -23.69
CA ALA A 358 9.78 -4.37 -23.02
C ALA A 358 11.13 -3.81 -23.54
N GLU A 359 11.21 -3.51 -24.82
CA GLU A 359 12.38 -2.91 -25.48
C GLU A 359 12.48 -1.39 -25.26
N GLY A 360 11.39 -0.75 -24.82
CA GLY A 360 11.29 0.69 -24.65
C GLY A 360 12.01 1.23 -23.39
N PRO A 361 12.13 2.57 -23.29
CA PRO A 361 12.83 3.24 -22.19
C PRO A 361 11.98 3.39 -20.92
N TYR A 362 10.95 2.56 -20.73
CA TYR A 362 9.94 2.68 -19.68
C TYR A 362 10.30 1.84 -18.47
N GLU A 363 11.32 2.25 -17.68
CA GLU A 363 11.81 1.48 -16.53
C GLU A 363 10.71 1.20 -15.50
N GLU A 364 9.85 2.19 -15.27
CA GLU A 364 8.74 2.08 -14.32
C GLU A 364 7.65 1.08 -14.74
N LEU A 365 7.57 0.73 -16.02
CA LEU A 365 6.58 -0.22 -16.53
C LEU A 365 7.11 -1.65 -16.68
N ARG A 366 8.42 -1.86 -16.56
CA ARG A 366 9.04 -3.17 -16.84
C ARG A 366 8.46 -4.31 -16.00
N GLY A 367 8.12 -4.03 -14.74
CA GLY A 367 7.44 -5.01 -13.88
C GLY A 367 6.10 -5.46 -14.45
N GLY A 368 5.22 -4.50 -14.77
CA GLY A 368 3.92 -4.81 -15.35
C GLY A 368 3.98 -5.39 -16.77
N VAL A 369 4.99 -5.02 -17.56
CA VAL A 369 5.23 -5.61 -18.89
C VAL A 369 5.71 -7.04 -18.75
N ALA A 370 6.62 -7.35 -17.82
CA ALA A 370 7.11 -8.70 -17.56
C ALA A 370 5.96 -9.62 -17.11
N GLU A 371 5.12 -9.13 -16.20
CA GLU A 371 3.92 -9.83 -15.72
C GLU A 371 2.94 -10.13 -16.87
N ALA A 372 2.63 -9.14 -17.70
CA ALA A 372 1.74 -9.31 -18.84
C ALA A 372 2.30 -10.27 -19.89
N LEU A 373 3.61 -10.20 -20.20
CA LEU A 373 4.28 -11.17 -21.09
C LEU A 373 4.27 -12.57 -20.47
N ALA A 374 4.55 -12.74 -19.18
CA ALA A 374 4.56 -14.01 -18.49
C ALA A 374 3.17 -14.70 -18.55
N SER A 375 2.11 -13.94 -18.27
CA SER A 375 0.71 -14.43 -18.28
C SER A 375 0.13 -14.62 -19.67
N SER A 376 0.77 -14.08 -20.72
CA SER A 376 0.28 -14.18 -22.10
C SER A 376 0.19 -15.62 -22.60
N ARG A 377 -0.91 -15.96 -23.28
CA ARG A 377 -1.11 -17.23 -23.99
C ARG A 377 -0.38 -17.28 -25.33
N ASP A 378 0.15 -16.16 -25.80
CA ASP A 378 0.94 -16.12 -27.04
C ASP A 378 2.23 -16.90 -26.87
N ARG A 379 2.47 -17.87 -27.77
CA ARG A 379 3.63 -18.79 -27.74
C ARG A 379 4.64 -18.47 -28.84
N THR A 380 4.56 -17.28 -29.43
CA THR A 380 5.53 -16.85 -30.44
C THR A 380 6.93 -16.72 -29.83
N PRO A 381 8.00 -16.99 -30.61
CA PRO A 381 9.37 -16.80 -30.17
C PRO A 381 9.66 -15.37 -29.69
N ALA A 382 9.00 -14.37 -30.27
CA ALA A 382 9.19 -12.97 -29.90
C ALA A 382 8.87 -12.68 -28.42
N VAL A 383 7.80 -13.27 -27.88
CA VAL A 383 7.44 -13.16 -26.46
C VAL A 383 8.49 -13.83 -25.57
N ALA A 384 8.95 -15.02 -25.94
CA ALA A 384 10.00 -15.72 -25.19
C ALA A 384 11.35 -14.96 -25.24
N ASP A 385 11.68 -14.33 -26.38
CA ASP A 385 12.89 -13.54 -26.54
C ASP A 385 12.83 -12.24 -25.71
N ALA A 386 11.67 -11.57 -25.66
CA ALA A 386 11.45 -10.40 -24.80
C ALA A 386 11.59 -10.76 -23.32
N LEU A 387 11.01 -11.88 -22.87
CA LEU A 387 11.20 -12.37 -21.50
C LEU A 387 12.69 -12.67 -21.22
N ALA A 388 13.40 -13.31 -22.16
CA ALA A 388 14.82 -13.57 -21.99
C ALA A 388 15.67 -12.29 -21.90
N ALA A 389 15.30 -11.24 -22.65
CA ALA A 389 15.94 -9.93 -22.55
C ALA A 389 15.73 -9.26 -21.17
N LEU A 390 14.52 -9.38 -20.60
CA LEU A 390 14.19 -8.85 -19.26
C LEU A 390 14.96 -9.52 -18.11
N LEU A 391 15.62 -10.67 -18.34
CA LEU A 391 16.54 -11.27 -17.36
C LEU A 391 17.79 -10.43 -17.10
N ALA A 392 18.08 -9.44 -17.94
CA ALA A 392 19.17 -8.50 -17.72
C ALA A 392 18.76 -7.25 -16.91
N ASP A 393 17.49 -7.16 -16.49
CA ASP A 393 16.99 -6.01 -15.73
C ASP A 393 17.66 -5.90 -14.36
N GLY A 394 17.86 -4.66 -13.89
CA GLY A 394 18.40 -4.37 -12.55
C GLY A 394 17.45 -4.80 -11.43
N ASN A 395 16.14 -4.76 -11.68
CA ASN A 395 15.13 -5.14 -10.70
C ASN A 395 14.95 -6.67 -10.65
N ARG A 396 15.18 -7.25 -9.48
CA ARG A 396 15.07 -8.69 -9.24
C ARG A 396 13.66 -9.23 -9.50
N LEU A 397 12.61 -8.48 -9.18
CA LEU A 397 11.22 -8.89 -9.41
C LEU A 397 10.92 -8.99 -10.91
N VAL A 398 11.45 -8.08 -11.71
CA VAL A 398 11.34 -8.16 -13.19
C VAL A 398 12.02 -9.43 -13.71
N ARG A 399 13.21 -9.76 -13.20
CA ARG A 399 13.90 -11.01 -13.58
C ARG A 399 13.15 -12.26 -13.14
N LEU A 400 12.56 -12.24 -11.93
CA LEU A 400 11.72 -13.36 -11.43
C LEU A 400 10.50 -13.58 -12.31
N GLU A 401 9.81 -12.51 -12.68
CA GLU A 401 8.65 -12.56 -13.56
C GLU A 401 9.00 -13.09 -14.95
N ALA A 402 10.12 -12.62 -15.49
CA ALA A 402 10.63 -13.09 -16.79
C ALA A 402 11.00 -14.58 -16.75
N ALA A 403 11.68 -15.04 -15.71
CA ALA A 403 12.02 -16.45 -15.53
C ALA A 403 10.76 -17.33 -15.40
N TYR A 404 9.78 -16.88 -14.62
CA TYR A 404 8.47 -17.51 -14.49
C TYR A 404 7.77 -17.66 -15.85
N GLY A 405 7.73 -16.57 -16.63
CA GLY A 405 7.14 -16.58 -17.97
C GLY A 405 7.82 -17.55 -18.93
N LEU A 406 9.14 -17.73 -18.85
CA LEU A 406 9.90 -18.72 -19.61
C LEU A 406 9.56 -20.15 -19.15
N ALA A 407 9.44 -20.38 -17.85
CA ALA A 407 9.07 -21.69 -17.30
C ALA A 407 7.67 -22.13 -17.76
N LEU A 408 6.69 -21.21 -17.74
CA LEU A 408 5.33 -21.49 -18.24
C LEU A 408 5.28 -21.86 -19.74
N ARG A 409 6.36 -21.60 -20.48
CA ARG A 409 6.51 -21.90 -21.92
C ARG A 409 7.37 -23.11 -22.21
N ASP A 410 7.87 -23.79 -21.18
CA ASP A 410 8.90 -24.85 -21.31
C ASP A 410 10.11 -24.38 -22.14
N ASP A 411 10.48 -23.08 -22.03
CA ASP A 411 11.58 -22.53 -22.79
C ASP A 411 12.93 -23.11 -22.28
N PRO A 412 13.82 -23.56 -23.16
CA PRO A 412 15.10 -24.18 -22.74
C PRO A 412 16.01 -23.22 -21.96
N ARG A 413 15.80 -21.90 -22.08
CA ARG A 413 16.54 -20.86 -21.36
C ARG A 413 16.12 -20.74 -19.88
N THR A 414 15.04 -21.40 -19.43
CA THR A 414 14.54 -21.34 -18.05
C THR A 414 15.62 -21.69 -17.02
N GLY A 415 16.49 -22.69 -17.32
CA GLY A 415 17.58 -23.04 -16.40
C GLY A 415 18.58 -21.90 -16.16
N GLU A 416 18.96 -21.17 -17.20
CA GLU A 416 19.79 -19.96 -17.09
C GLU A 416 19.00 -18.80 -16.43
N ALA A 417 17.70 -18.70 -16.72
CA ALA A 417 16.85 -17.68 -16.14
C ALA A 417 16.79 -17.78 -14.61
N ILE A 418 16.67 -19.00 -14.06
CA ILE A 418 16.70 -19.25 -12.61
C ILE A 418 18.00 -18.73 -11.99
N GLU A 419 19.15 -18.99 -12.64
CA GLU A 419 20.45 -18.50 -12.14
C GLU A 419 20.53 -16.96 -12.17
N ARG A 420 19.93 -16.31 -13.17
CA ARG A 420 19.93 -14.86 -13.31
C ARG A 420 18.98 -14.13 -12.34
N VAL A 421 17.96 -14.78 -11.80
CA VAL A 421 17.11 -14.20 -10.77
C VAL A 421 17.96 -13.79 -9.56
N GLY A 422 18.89 -14.65 -9.16
CA GLY A 422 19.73 -14.46 -7.99
C GLY A 422 18.97 -14.75 -6.68
N PRO A 423 19.65 -14.64 -5.51
CA PRO A 423 19.04 -14.99 -4.23
C PRO A 423 17.83 -14.10 -3.93
N LEU A 424 16.73 -14.72 -3.50
CA LEU A 424 15.53 -14.05 -3.03
C LEU A 424 15.60 -13.97 -1.49
N GLY A 425 15.20 -12.82 -0.94
CA GLY A 425 15.14 -12.61 0.51
C GLY A 425 13.98 -13.37 1.17
N VAL A 426 13.78 -13.09 2.45
CA VAL A 426 12.62 -13.57 3.22
C VAL A 426 11.30 -13.11 2.56
N GLY A 427 10.27 -13.95 2.63
CA GLY A 427 8.92 -13.65 2.08
C GLY A 427 8.64 -14.29 0.72
N PHE A 428 9.61 -14.96 0.08
CA PHE A 428 9.42 -15.66 -1.19
C PHE A 428 9.21 -17.17 -1.05
N GLU A 429 9.15 -17.70 0.17
CA GLU A 429 9.04 -19.13 0.47
C GLU A 429 7.76 -19.78 -0.11
N HIS A 430 6.71 -18.99 -0.27
CA HIS A 430 5.42 -19.41 -0.83
C HIS A 430 5.04 -18.68 -2.11
N ASP A 431 5.97 -17.98 -2.75
CA ASP A 431 5.71 -17.26 -4.00
C ASP A 431 5.41 -18.28 -5.13
N HIS A 432 4.27 -18.10 -5.79
CA HIS A 432 3.80 -19.00 -6.84
C HIS A 432 4.78 -19.08 -8.03
N ARG A 433 5.51 -18.01 -8.32
CA ARG A 433 6.52 -17.96 -9.40
C ARG A 433 7.71 -18.83 -9.03
N VAL A 434 8.18 -18.73 -7.77
CA VAL A 434 9.26 -19.58 -7.24
C VAL A 434 8.85 -21.04 -7.27
N ASN A 435 7.62 -21.35 -6.87
CA ASN A 435 7.08 -22.71 -6.91
C ASN A 435 7.05 -23.26 -8.35
N ALA A 436 6.61 -22.47 -9.31
CA ALA A 436 6.59 -22.88 -10.72
C ALA A 436 8.00 -23.12 -11.29
N LEU A 437 8.98 -22.29 -10.92
CA LEU A 437 10.39 -22.48 -11.29
C LEU A 437 10.97 -23.75 -10.66
N TRP A 438 10.61 -24.05 -9.41
CA TRP A 438 11.00 -25.29 -8.73
C TRP A 438 10.40 -26.53 -9.41
N ASP A 439 9.11 -26.50 -9.76
CA ASP A 439 8.44 -27.58 -10.49
C ASP A 439 9.10 -27.82 -11.84
N TRP A 440 9.33 -26.77 -12.61
CA TRP A 440 10.03 -26.89 -13.90
C TRP A 440 11.41 -27.51 -13.76
N ASN A 441 12.18 -27.10 -12.74
CA ASN A 441 13.52 -27.60 -12.48
C ASN A 441 13.53 -29.10 -12.11
N ARG A 442 12.57 -29.51 -11.26
CA ARG A 442 12.36 -30.92 -10.88
C ARG A 442 12.00 -31.77 -12.11
N ASP A 443 11.08 -31.31 -12.94
CA ASP A 443 10.59 -32.02 -14.09
C ASP A 443 11.67 -32.16 -15.20
N ASN A 444 12.70 -31.35 -15.17
CA ASN A 444 13.85 -31.37 -16.06
C ASN A 444 15.12 -31.97 -15.42
N ASP A 445 15.01 -32.70 -14.29
CA ASP A 445 16.11 -33.34 -13.57
C ASP A 445 17.32 -32.41 -13.28
N ARG A 446 17.06 -31.12 -12.96
CA ARG A 446 18.10 -30.13 -12.70
C ARG A 446 18.25 -29.84 -11.20
N PRO A 447 19.49 -29.56 -10.71
CA PRO A 447 19.67 -29.15 -9.32
C PRO A 447 19.04 -27.79 -9.06
N TRP A 448 18.31 -27.66 -7.94
CA TRP A 448 17.78 -26.37 -7.52
C TRP A 448 18.88 -25.40 -7.14
N ARG A 449 18.85 -24.18 -7.69
CA ARG A 449 19.91 -23.17 -7.51
C ARG A 449 19.41 -21.82 -7.01
N LEU A 450 18.10 -21.62 -6.94
CA LEU A 450 17.55 -20.37 -6.42
C LEU A 450 17.52 -20.44 -4.89
N SER A 451 18.23 -19.52 -4.23
CA SER A 451 18.19 -19.37 -2.78
C SER A 451 17.03 -18.50 -2.37
N VAL A 452 16.22 -18.99 -1.43
CA VAL A 452 15.02 -18.30 -0.87
C VAL A 452 15.16 -18.32 0.65
N GLY A 453 14.90 -17.19 1.30
CA GLY A 453 15.02 -17.05 2.75
C GLY A 453 16.27 -16.27 3.20
N ALA A 454 16.55 -16.26 4.51
CA ALA A 454 17.71 -15.58 5.06
C ALA A 454 18.98 -16.07 4.38
N GLY A 455 19.63 -15.21 3.60
CA GLY A 455 20.90 -15.51 2.96
C GLY A 455 21.92 -15.94 4.00
N ASP A 456 22.67 -17.00 3.69
CA ASP A 456 23.88 -17.34 4.44
C ASP A 456 24.75 -16.08 4.54
N ALA A 457 24.90 -15.56 5.76
CA ALA A 457 25.74 -14.43 6.12
C ALA A 457 27.23 -14.84 6.12
#